data_227ef33ec2fbcc35ee53a83a4e9cc069
#
_entry.id   227ef33ec2fbcc35ee53a83a4e9cc069
#
_cell.length_a   1.000
_cell.length_b   1.000
_cell.length_c   1.000
_cell.angle_alpha   90.00
_cell.angle_beta   90.00
_cell.angle_gamma   90.00
#
_symmetry.space_group_name_H-M   'P 1'
#
loop_
_entity.id
_entity.type
_entity.pdbx_description
1 polymer ?
#
loop_
_entity_poly.entity_id
_entity_poly.type
_entity_poly.pdbx_seq_one_letter_code
_entity_poly.pdbx_strand_id
1 'polypeptide(L)'
;SLNMGSMNFGLFPMLKRFKEFKYAWEREALENSSSLIFRNTFDDIEYALSQLEPSGTRFEFECYDTGHLYNLAHFVDRGLVKPPFFVQTVLGILGGIGAHPEDLTHMKRTADRLFGRDYCWSVLGTGKNQFKAVAMAAGMGGNVRVGLEDSLWMGQGRLAESNASQVQQARRILEGLGLEVASPDEARQILKLKGGDAVHF
;
A
#
# COMPACT_ATOMS: atom_id res chain seq x y z
N SER A 1 5.71 -4.01 5.79
CA SER A 1 5.09 -2.68 5.69
C SER A 1 4.85 -2.07 7.07
N LEU A 2 4.77 -0.75 7.14
CA LEU A 2 4.49 0.00 8.35
C LEU A 2 3.44 1.07 8.03
N ASN A 3 2.27 0.98 8.68
CA ASN A 3 1.22 1.97 8.54
C ASN A 3 1.59 3.25 9.31
N MET A 4 1.54 4.39 8.62
CA MET A 4 2.05 5.67 9.15
C MET A 4 1.03 6.46 9.95
N GLY A 5 -0.01 5.83 10.48
CA GLY A 5 -0.96 6.47 11.39
C GLY A 5 -2.12 5.59 11.79
N SER A 6 -2.80 5.99 12.87
CA SER A 6 -4.03 5.34 13.31
C SER A 6 -5.21 5.80 12.47
N MET A 7 -6.15 4.89 12.21
CA MET A 7 -7.35 5.20 11.43
C MET A 7 -8.50 4.25 11.78
N ASN A 8 -9.73 4.64 11.50
CA ASN A 8 -10.82 3.68 11.39
C ASN A 8 -10.53 2.72 10.24
N PHE A 9 -10.87 1.44 10.40
CA PHE A 9 -10.67 0.44 9.36
C PHE A 9 -11.94 -0.38 9.18
N GLY A 10 -12.82 0.08 8.28
CA GLY A 10 -14.17 -0.46 8.14
C GLY A 10 -14.31 -1.43 6.97
N LEU A 11 -14.58 -2.72 7.28
CA LEU A 11 -14.94 -3.74 6.29
C LEU A 11 -16.41 -4.15 6.37
N PHE A 12 -17.16 -3.68 7.36
CA PHE A 12 -18.57 -4.01 7.59
C PHE A 12 -19.50 -3.78 6.37
N PRO A 13 -19.24 -2.86 5.41
CA PRO A 13 -20.08 -2.76 4.22
C PRO A 13 -20.06 -4.01 3.34
N MET A 14 -19.06 -4.88 3.49
CA MET A 14 -18.97 -6.15 2.77
C MET A 14 -20.08 -7.15 3.17
N LEU A 15 -20.63 -7.02 4.38
CA LEU A 15 -21.77 -7.84 4.85
C LEU A 15 -22.97 -7.79 3.90
N LYS A 16 -23.17 -6.65 3.22
CA LYS A 16 -24.27 -6.49 2.25
C LYS A 16 -24.03 -7.23 0.93
N ARG A 17 -22.78 -7.66 0.68
CA ARG A 17 -22.36 -8.29 -0.59
C ARG A 17 -22.35 -9.81 -0.52
N PHE A 18 -22.11 -10.38 0.68
CA PHE A 18 -21.99 -11.82 0.89
C PHE A 18 -23.17 -12.32 1.70
N LYS A 19 -23.92 -13.27 1.14
CA LYS A 19 -25.05 -13.90 1.84
C LYS A 19 -24.59 -15.04 2.74
N GLU A 20 -23.53 -15.72 2.33
CA GLU A 20 -22.97 -16.89 3.02
C GLU A 20 -21.48 -16.67 3.27
N PHE A 21 -21.02 -17.20 4.39
CA PHE A 21 -19.62 -17.15 4.83
C PHE A 21 -19.12 -18.58 5.02
N LYS A 22 -17.87 -18.82 4.67
CA LYS A 22 -17.26 -20.15 4.80
C LYS A 22 -17.04 -20.52 6.26
N TYR A 23 -16.68 -19.55 7.09
CA TYR A 23 -16.39 -19.72 8.50
C TYR A 23 -17.24 -18.79 9.37
N ALA A 24 -17.64 -19.27 10.55
CA ALA A 24 -18.50 -18.50 11.47
C ALA A 24 -17.88 -17.15 11.90
N TRP A 25 -16.56 -17.11 12.07
CA TRP A 25 -15.84 -15.90 12.50
C TRP A 25 -15.84 -14.77 11.47
N GLU A 26 -16.03 -15.06 10.17
CA GLU A 26 -15.95 -14.05 9.10
C GLU A 26 -17.04 -12.99 9.25
N ARG A 27 -18.27 -13.39 9.54
CA ARG A 27 -19.37 -12.44 9.76
C ARG A 27 -19.10 -11.56 10.96
N GLU A 28 -18.72 -12.16 12.08
CA GLU A 28 -18.42 -11.43 13.32
C GLU A 28 -17.25 -10.45 13.12
N ALA A 29 -16.19 -10.85 12.45
CA ALA A 29 -15.05 -9.99 12.13
C ALA A 29 -15.46 -8.78 11.29
N LEU A 30 -16.33 -8.98 10.28
CA LEU A 30 -16.83 -7.88 9.47
C LEU A 30 -17.73 -6.93 10.28
N GLU A 31 -18.65 -7.47 11.10
CA GLU A 31 -19.53 -6.66 11.97
C GLU A 31 -18.71 -5.81 12.94
N ASN A 32 -17.73 -6.40 13.61
CA ASN A 32 -16.85 -5.73 14.56
C ASN A 32 -15.95 -4.66 13.93
N SER A 33 -15.71 -4.73 12.61
CA SER A 33 -14.91 -3.71 11.93
C SER A 33 -15.53 -2.31 11.94
N SER A 34 -16.81 -2.18 12.28
CA SER A 34 -17.47 -0.87 12.45
C SER A 34 -16.93 -0.06 13.62
N SER A 35 -16.34 -0.72 14.61
CA SER A 35 -15.70 -0.11 15.80
C SER A 35 -14.19 -0.32 15.84
N LEU A 36 -13.60 -0.85 14.77
CA LEU A 36 -12.17 -1.14 14.71
C LEU A 36 -11.37 0.13 14.46
N ILE A 37 -10.40 0.38 15.34
CA ILE A 37 -9.33 1.34 15.13
C ILE A 37 -8.08 0.55 14.75
N PHE A 38 -7.56 0.78 13.55
CA PHE A 38 -6.24 0.30 13.17
C PHE A 38 -5.21 1.21 13.82
N ARG A 39 -4.70 0.77 14.97
CA ARG A 39 -3.88 1.58 15.85
C ARG A 39 -2.42 1.56 15.40
N ASN A 40 -1.87 2.74 15.14
CA ASN A 40 -0.46 3.01 14.92
C ASN A 40 -0.17 4.43 15.42
N THR A 41 0.11 4.56 16.72
CA THR A 41 0.47 5.83 17.33
C THR A 41 1.90 6.23 16.97
N PHE A 42 2.30 7.45 17.27
CA PHE A 42 3.69 7.88 17.09
C PHE A 42 4.66 6.99 17.86
N ASP A 43 4.30 6.57 19.07
CA ASP A 43 5.13 5.65 19.88
C ASP A 43 5.24 4.27 19.25
N ASP A 44 4.14 3.72 18.69
CA ASP A 44 4.15 2.42 18.01
C ASP A 44 5.06 2.46 16.77
N ILE A 45 4.99 3.54 15.99
CA ILE A 45 5.80 3.74 14.78
C ILE A 45 7.27 3.93 15.15
N GLU A 46 7.57 4.79 16.12
CA GLU A 46 8.94 5.03 16.59
C GLU A 46 9.58 3.77 17.16
N TYR A 47 8.81 2.98 17.93
CA TYR A 47 9.26 1.69 18.42
C TYR A 47 9.63 0.74 17.27
N ALA A 48 8.75 0.57 16.26
CA ALA A 48 9.03 -0.29 15.12
C ALA A 48 10.28 0.17 14.35
N LEU A 49 10.41 1.47 14.08
CA LEU A 49 11.56 2.04 13.38
C LEU A 49 12.87 1.78 14.15
N SER A 50 12.89 2.07 15.46
CA SER A 50 14.08 1.93 16.29
C SER A 50 14.51 0.48 16.49
N GLN A 51 13.55 -0.46 16.61
CA GLN A 51 13.86 -1.88 16.81
C GLN A 51 14.41 -2.56 15.55
N LEU A 52 14.00 -2.13 14.37
CA LEU A 52 14.34 -2.79 13.11
C LEU A 52 15.46 -2.09 12.32
N GLU A 53 15.76 -0.83 12.63
CA GLU A 53 16.87 -0.09 11.99
C GLU A 53 18.23 -0.79 12.17
N PRO A 54 18.60 -1.31 13.36
CA PRO A 54 19.89 -1.98 13.54
C PRO A 54 20.09 -3.21 12.66
N SER A 55 19.00 -3.86 12.23
CA SER A 55 19.07 -5.02 11.32
C SER A 55 19.17 -4.62 9.83
N GLY A 56 19.22 -3.33 9.53
CA GLY A 56 19.22 -2.81 8.15
C GLY A 56 17.87 -2.97 7.43
N THR A 57 16.79 -3.14 8.16
CA THR A 57 15.45 -3.27 7.59
C THR A 57 15.03 -1.99 6.88
N ARG A 58 14.53 -2.13 5.65
CA ARG A 58 13.89 -1.05 4.90
C ARG A 58 12.38 -1.24 4.96
N PHE A 59 11.65 -0.17 5.14
CA PHE A 59 10.20 -0.19 5.31
C PHE A 59 9.49 0.22 4.02
N GLU A 60 8.35 -0.41 3.75
CA GLU A 60 7.28 0.13 2.94
C GLU A 60 6.36 0.92 3.88
N PHE A 61 6.22 2.22 3.64
CA PHE A 61 5.40 3.12 4.46
C PHE A 61 4.00 3.23 3.87
N GLU A 62 3.04 2.58 4.49
CA GLU A 62 1.64 2.62 4.05
C GLU A 62 0.96 3.91 4.52
N CYS A 63 0.48 4.69 3.55
CA CYS A 63 -0.21 5.94 3.76
C CYS A 63 -1.64 5.86 3.23
N TYR A 64 -2.60 5.82 4.14
CA TYR A 64 -4.04 5.71 3.86
C TYR A 64 -4.73 7.06 3.76
N ASP A 65 -4.04 8.13 4.13
CA ASP A 65 -4.52 9.52 4.04
C ASP A 65 -3.32 10.47 3.99
N THR A 66 -3.57 11.72 3.63
CA THR A 66 -2.55 12.77 3.61
C THR A 66 -1.88 12.99 4.97
N GLY A 67 -2.62 12.83 6.07
CA GLY A 67 -2.07 12.91 7.43
C GLY A 67 -0.94 11.90 7.66
N HIS A 68 -1.02 10.70 7.08
CA HIS A 68 0.03 9.68 7.19
C HIS A 68 1.33 10.10 6.50
N LEU A 69 1.26 10.86 5.39
CA LEU A 69 2.45 11.43 4.75
C LEU A 69 3.16 12.44 5.65
N TYR A 70 2.40 13.27 6.37
CA TYR A 70 2.99 14.21 7.34
C TYR A 70 3.57 13.49 8.55
N ASN A 71 2.97 12.39 9.00
CA ASN A 71 3.54 11.57 10.05
C ASN A 71 4.88 10.97 9.61
N LEU A 72 4.97 10.45 8.37
CA LEU A 72 6.25 9.99 7.81
C LEU A 72 7.27 11.12 7.75
N ALA A 73 6.89 12.30 7.28
CA ALA A 73 7.79 13.48 7.23
C ALA A 73 8.34 13.84 8.61
N HIS A 74 7.50 13.76 9.67
CA HIS A 74 7.94 13.97 11.05
C HIS A 74 9.10 13.02 11.44
N PHE A 75 9.02 11.73 11.08
CA PHE A 75 10.09 10.78 11.39
C PHE A 75 11.32 10.96 10.50
N VAL A 76 11.14 11.40 9.27
CA VAL A 76 12.23 11.79 8.37
C VAL A 76 13.01 12.99 8.93
N ASP A 77 12.32 14.04 9.36
CA ASP A 77 12.90 15.24 9.96
C ASP A 77 13.69 14.94 11.24
N ARG A 78 13.27 13.91 11.99
CA ARG A 78 13.99 13.41 13.16
C ARG A 78 15.17 12.48 12.83
N GLY A 79 15.40 12.18 11.56
CA GLY A 79 16.50 11.30 11.12
C GLY A 79 16.28 9.80 11.37
N LEU A 80 15.06 9.39 11.75
CA LEU A 80 14.71 7.99 12.02
C LEU A 80 14.47 7.17 10.74
N VAL A 81 14.29 7.84 9.62
CA VAL A 81 14.07 7.20 8.31
C VAL A 81 15.05 7.76 7.30
N LYS A 82 15.72 6.88 6.55
CA LYS A 82 16.73 7.24 5.55
C LYS A 82 16.22 6.97 4.12
N PRO A 83 16.51 7.84 3.15
CA PRO A 83 16.09 7.64 1.76
C PRO A 83 16.78 6.42 1.09
N PRO A 84 16.18 5.88 0.03
CA PRO A 84 14.87 6.25 -0.50
C PRO A 84 13.74 5.76 0.40
N PHE A 85 12.69 6.59 0.58
CA PHE A 85 11.48 6.19 1.29
C PHE A 85 10.59 5.41 0.32
N PHE A 86 10.20 4.17 0.65
CA PHE A 86 9.23 3.45 -0.16
C PHE A 86 7.83 3.75 0.36
N VAL A 87 7.12 4.64 -0.33
CA VAL A 87 5.80 5.15 0.08
C VAL A 87 4.70 4.45 -0.70
N GLN A 88 3.89 3.68 -0.01
CA GLN A 88 2.71 3.00 -0.56
C GLN A 88 1.46 3.82 -0.25
N THR A 89 0.88 4.44 -1.27
CA THR A 89 -0.45 5.07 -1.15
C THR A 89 -1.53 4.00 -1.23
N VAL A 90 -2.36 3.90 -0.20
CA VAL A 90 -3.47 2.94 -0.12
C VAL A 90 -4.79 3.66 -0.31
N LEU A 91 -5.55 3.29 -1.34
CA LEU A 91 -6.77 3.97 -1.75
C LEU A 91 -8.02 3.11 -1.58
N GLY A 92 -9.07 3.71 -1.04
CA GLY A 92 -10.41 3.13 -1.06
C GLY A 92 -10.78 2.22 0.11
N ILE A 93 -9.96 2.17 1.16
CA ILE A 93 -10.34 1.58 2.45
C ILE A 93 -11.25 2.57 3.19
N LEU A 94 -12.36 2.08 3.74
CA LEU A 94 -13.25 2.90 4.56
C LEU A 94 -12.55 3.31 5.87
N GLY A 95 -12.37 4.60 6.02
CA GLY A 95 -11.59 5.21 7.11
C GLY A 95 -10.33 5.92 6.62
N GLY A 96 -9.88 5.64 5.39
CA GLY A 96 -8.82 6.36 4.69
C GLY A 96 -9.34 7.18 3.53
N ILE A 97 -8.42 7.67 2.69
CA ILE A 97 -8.73 8.47 1.50
C ILE A 97 -9.46 7.62 0.44
N GLY A 98 -10.31 8.26 -0.36
CA GLY A 98 -11.03 7.62 -1.46
C GLY A 98 -10.11 7.11 -2.58
N ALA A 99 -10.72 6.53 -3.62
CA ALA A 99 -10.00 6.04 -4.79
C ALA A 99 -10.35 6.83 -6.07
N HIS A 100 -10.74 8.09 -5.92
CA HIS A 100 -10.94 8.98 -7.05
C HIS A 100 -9.57 9.41 -7.62
N PRO A 101 -9.44 9.66 -8.93
CA PRO A 101 -8.18 10.15 -9.51
C PRO A 101 -7.64 11.41 -8.85
N GLU A 102 -8.51 12.31 -8.39
CA GLU A 102 -8.10 13.51 -7.66
C GLU A 102 -7.49 13.20 -6.30
N ASP A 103 -8.01 12.20 -5.57
CA ASP A 103 -7.47 11.74 -4.29
C ASP A 103 -6.06 11.20 -4.49
N LEU A 104 -5.86 10.34 -5.49
CA LEU A 104 -4.54 9.81 -5.85
C LEU A 104 -3.57 10.93 -6.22
N THR A 105 -4.01 11.88 -7.06
CA THR A 105 -3.20 13.02 -7.46
C THR A 105 -2.84 13.91 -6.27
N HIS A 106 -3.78 14.10 -5.34
CA HIS A 106 -3.55 14.86 -4.12
C HIS A 106 -2.49 14.21 -3.23
N MET A 107 -2.58 12.90 -3.01
CA MET A 107 -1.57 12.14 -2.28
C MET A 107 -0.19 12.26 -2.94
N LYS A 108 -0.10 12.06 -4.26
CA LYS A 108 1.15 12.19 -5.02
C LYS A 108 1.78 13.58 -4.88
N ARG A 109 0.99 14.64 -5.10
CA ARG A 109 1.46 16.03 -4.97
C ARG A 109 1.91 16.36 -3.55
N THR A 110 1.25 15.82 -2.54
CA THR A 110 1.66 15.99 -1.15
C THR A 110 2.98 15.28 -0.88
N ALA A 111 3.15 14.04 -1.34
CA ALA A 111 4.40 13.30 -1.21
C ALA A 111 5.55 14.02 -1.95
N ASP A 112 5.32 14.50 -3.19
CA ASP A 112 6.33 15.28 -3.95
C ASP A 112 6.81 16.52 -3.20
N ARG A 113 5.89 17.23 -2.56
CA ARG A 113 6.22 18.42 -1.77
C ARG A 113 7.01 18.10 -0.51
N LEU A 114 6.68 16.96 0.18
CA LEU A 114 7.32 16.57 1.43
C LEU A 114 8.66 15.88 1.22
N PHE A 115 8.79 15.06 0.18
CA PHE A 115 9.94 14.16 0.03
C PHE A 115 10.80 14.45 -1.22
N GLY A 116 10.36 15.30 -2.12
CA GLY A 116 11.10 15.65 -3.33
C GLY A 116 11.42 14.43 -4.19
N ARG A 117 12.71 14.12 -4.34
CA ARG A 117 13.22 12.96 -5.10
C ARG A 117 13.66 11.81 -4.20
N ASP A 118 13.53 11.93 -2.89
CA ASP A 118 14.08 10.99 -1.92
C ASP A 118 13.14 9.80 -1.65
N TYR A 119 12.12 9.59 -2.48
CA TYR A 119 11.18 8.49 -2.31
C TYR A 119 10.86 7.74 -3.59
N CYS A 120 10.53 6.45 -3.43
CA CYS A 120 9.91 5.61 -4.43
C CYS A 120 8.42 5.53 -4.12
N TRP A 121 7.59 5.92 -5.09
CA TRP A 121 6.15 5.93 -4.92
C TRP A 121 5.51 4.64 -5.45
N SER A 122 4.60 4.07 -4.70
CA SER A 122 3.78 2.94 -5.09
C SER A 122 2.31 3.18 -4.73
N VAL A 123 1.40 2.54 -5.45
CA VAL A 123 -0.04 2.69 -5.26
C VAL A 123 -0.73 1.34 -5.20
N LEU A 124 -1.67 1.24 -4.27
CA LEU A 124 -2.62 0.17 -4.12
C LEU A 124 -4.04 0.75 -4.17
N GLY A 125 -4.90 0.18 -4.97
CA GLY A 125 -6.33 0.49 -4.99
C GLY A 125 -7.16 -0.73 -4.58
N THR A 126 -8.06 -0.58 -3.60
CA THR A 126 -8.84 -1.71 -3.10
C THR A 126 -10.04 -2.05 -3.96
N GLY A 127 -10.40 -3.32 -3.99
CA GLY A 127 -11.59 -3.86 -4.66
C GLY A 127 -11.61 -3.53 -6.15
N LYS A 128 -12.72 -2.98 -6.64
CA LYS A 128 -12.93 -2.61 -8.06
C LYS A 128 -11.95 -1.55 -8.59
N ASN A 129 -11.20 -0.90 -7.70
CA ASN A 129 -10.29 0.19 -8.06
C ASN A 129 -8.87 -0.30 -8.34
N GLN A 130 -8.52 -1.56 -8.01
CA GLN A 130 -7.16 -2.09 -8.11
C GLN A 130 -6.50 -1.79 -9.46
N PHE A 131 -7.05 -2.29 -10.56
CA PHE A 131 -6.43 -2.10 -11.88
C PHE A 131 -6.54 -0.68 -12.43
N LYS A 132 -7.53 0.09 -11.96
CA LYS A 132 -7.59 1.52 -12.28
C LYS A 132 -6.45 2.28 -11.61
N ALA A 133 -6.19 1.98 -10.33
CA ALA A 133 -5.07 2.55 -9.59
C ALA A 133 -3.73 2.16 -10.23
N VAL A 134 -3.56 0.90 -10.69
CA VAL A 134 -2.39 0.45 -11.45
C VAL A 134 -2.15 1.34 -12.67
N ALA A 135 -3.16 1.53 -13.53
CA ALA A 135 -3.02 2.33 -14.74
C ALA A 135 -2.70 3.79 -14.45
N MET A 136 -3.36 4.37 -13.46
CA MET A 136 -3.13 5.78 -13.05
C MET A 136 -1.73 5.96 -12.47
N ALA A 137 -1.31 5.10 -11.54
CA ALA A 137 0.01 5.18 -10.92
C ALA A 137 1.12 5.00 -11.94
N ALA A 138 1.00 4.02 -12.83
CA ALA A 138 1.96 3.76 -13.90
C ALA A 138 2.11 4.97 -14.84
N GLY A 139 0.98 5.57 -15.26
CA GLY A 139 0.97 6.79 -16.08
C GLY A 139 1.58 8.02 -15.39
N MET A 140 1.68 8.01 -14.07
CA MET A 140 2.29 9.07 -13.24
C MET A 140 3.73 8.73 -12.81
N GLY A 141 4.31 7.63 -13.32
CA GLY A 141 5.68 7.20 -13.00
C GLY A 141 5.82 6.49 -11.65
N GLY A 142 4.73 5.94 -11.12
CA GLY A 142 4.70 5.19 -9.87
C GLY A 142 4.81 3.69 -10.06
N ASN A 143 5.19 3.00 -8.98
CA ASN A 143 5.10 1.55 -8.86
C ASN A 143 3.68 1.13 -8.47
N VAL A 144 3.39 -0.16 -8.55
CA VAL A 144 2.04 -0.68 -8.33
C VAL A 144 2.06 -1.93 -7.47
N ARG A 145 1.02 -2.09 -6.66
CA ARG A 145 0.75 -3.31 -5.90
C ARG A 145 -0.60 -3.89 -6.30
N VAL A 146 -0.68 -5.22 -6.46
CA VAL A 146 -1.91 -5.99 -6.69
C VAL A 146 -1.87 -7.28 -5.89
N GLY A 147 -3.04 -7.78 -5.50
CA GLY A 147 -3.16 -9.05 -4.80
C GLY A 147 -4.58 -9.33 -4.31
N LEU A 148 -4.81 -10.58 -3.90
CA LEU A 148 -6.11 -11.05 -3.38
C LEU A 148 -6.46 -10.42 -2.02
N GLU A 149 -5.45 -9.98 -1.27
CA GLU A 149 -5.65 -9.19 -0.05
C GLU A 149 -6.41 -7.89 -0.35
N ASP A 150 -6.06 -7.25 -1.47
CA ASP A 150 -6.55 -5.92 -1.82
C ASP A 150 -7.82 -5.97 -2.69
N SER A 151 -7.94 -7.01 -3.52
CA SER A 151 -9.10 -7.18 -4.41
C SER A 151 -9.31 -8.64 -4.79
N LEU A 152 -10.55 -9.09 -4.69
CA LEU A 152 -10.95 -10.42 -5.18
C LEU A 152 -11.27 -10.44 -6.69
N TRP A 153 -11.17 -9.31 -7.38
CA TRP A 153 -11.73 -9.15 -8.72
C TRP A 153 -10.66 -8.95 -9.80
N MET A 154 -10.88 -9.63 -10.95
CA MET A 154 -10.17 -9.37 -12.22
C MET A 154 -10.88 -8.36 -13.10
N GLY A 155 -12.12 -8.05 -12.80
CA GLY A 155 -13.00 -7.15 -13.53
C GLY A 155 -14.43 -7.29 -13.04
N GLN A 156 -15.37 -6.59 -13.67
CA GLN A 156 -16.76 -6.61 -13.25
C GLN A 156 -17.33 -8.04 -13.34
N GLY A 157 -17.79 -8.57 -12.21
CA GLY A 157 -18.42 -9.90 -12.11
C GLY A 157 -17.47 -11.09 -12.27
N ARG A 158 -16.15 -10.88 -12.38
CA ARG A 158 -15.16 -11.95 -12.53
C ARG A 158 -14.17 -11.95 -11.37
N LEU A 159 -14.18 -13.01 -10.60
CA LEU A 159 -13.21 -13.23 -9.52
C LEU A 159 -11.82 -13.56 -10.07
N ALA A 160 -10.80 -13.21 -9.32
CA ALA A 160 -9.42 -13.59 -9.58
C ALA A 160 -9.20 -15.06 -9.17
N GLU A 161 -8.50 -15.81 -9.99
CA GLU A 161 -8.15 -17.20 -9.71
C GLU A 161 -6.97 -17.31 -8.72
N SER A 162 -6.06 -16.33 -8.76
CA SER A 162 -4.86 -16.32 -7.92
C SER A 162 -4.21 -14.93 -7.89
N ASN A 163 -3.26 -14.72 -6.98
CA ASN A 163 -2.36 -13.57 -7.00
C ASN A 163 -1.59 -13.48 -8.32
N ALA A 164 -1.13 -14.63 -8.85
CA ALA A 164 -0.40 -14.70 -10.12
C ALA A 164 -1.21 -14.14 -11.28
N SER A 165 -2.53 -14.44 -11.34
CA SER A 165 -3.41 -13.91 -12.40
C SER A 165 -3.54 -12.39 -12.33
N GLN A 166 -3.57 -11.81 -11.13
CA GLN A 166 -3.60 -10.36 -10.93
C GLN A 166 -2.27 -9.70 -11.30
N VAL A 167 -1.15 -10.31 -10.93
CA VAL A 167 0.20 -9.85 -11.32
C VAL A 167 0.35 -9.87 -12.85
N GLN A 168 -0.09 -10.94 -13.53
CA GLN A 168 -0.08 -10.99 -14.98
C GLN A 168 -0.91 -9.88 -15.62
N GLN A 169 -2.08 -9.56 -15.03
CA GLN A 169 -2.91 -8.47 -15.54
C GLN A 169 -2.27 -7.11 -15.31
N ALA A 170 -1.67 -6.87 -14.14
CA ALA A 170 -0.91 -5.65 -13.88
C ALA A 170 0.24 -5.49 -14.88
N ARG A 171 1.01 -6.56 -15.11
CA ARG A 171 2.09 -6.58 -16.09
C ARG A 171 1.61 -6.20 -17.50
N ARG A 172 0.50 -6.78 -17.98
CA ARG A 172 -0.08 -6.42 -19.28
C ARG A 172 -0.45 -4.95 -19.40
N ILE A 173 -0.95 -4.35 -18.29
CA ILE A 173 -1.26 -2.92 -18.25
C ILE A 173 0.01 -2.09 -18.39
N LEU A 174 1.06 -2.43 -17.64
CA LEU A 174 2.35 -1.73 -17.68
C LEU A 174 3.00 -1.83 -19.05
N GLU A 175 3.09 -3.03 -19.60
CA GLU A 175 3.63 -3.29 -20.95
C GLU A 175 2.81 -2.58 -22.05
N GLY A 176 1.47 -2.53 -21.89
CA GLY A 176 0.57 -1.77 -22.79
C GLY A 176 0.78 -0.26 -22.74
N LEU A 177 1.35 0.26 -21.67
CA LEU A 177 1.78 1.66 -21.54
C LEU A 177 3.24 1.89 -22.01
N GLY A 178 3.91 0.85 -22.52
CA GLY A 178 5.31 0.92 -22.93
C GLY A 178 6.31 0.92 -21.77
N LEU A 179 5.89 0.44 -20.59
CA LEU A 179 6.72 0.37 -19.41
C LEU A 179 7.29 -1.04 -19.22
N GLU A 180 8.47 -1.13 -18.65
CA GLU A 180 9.11 -2.38 -18.27
C GLU A 180 8.92 -2.65 -16.78
N VAL A 181 8.83 -3.94 -16.41
CA VAL A 181 8.79 -4.38 -15.02
C VAL A 181 10.21 -4.68 -14.57
N ALA A 182 10.65 -4.01 -13.50
CA ALA A 182 11.97 -4.23 -12.93
C ALA A 182 12.18 -5.70 -12.53
N SER A 183 13.34 -6.22 -12.77
CA SER A 183 13.79 -7.50 -12.22
C SER A 183 13.90 -7.43 -10.69
N PRO A 184 13.91 -8.57 -9.98
CA PRO A 184 14.11 -8.58 -8.53
C PRO A 184 15.40 -7.87 -8.08
N ASP A 185 16.48 -7.98 -8.85
CA ASP A 185 17.76 -7.35 -8.52
C ASP A 185 17.72 -5.83 -8.72
N GLU A 186 17.10 -5.36 -9.80
CA GLU A 186 16.85 -3.94 -10.01
C GLU A 186 15.97 -3.35 -8.91
N ALA A 187 14.90 -4.05 -8.51
CA ALA A 187 14.04 -3.61 -7.41
C ALA A 187 14.81 -3.51 -6.09
N ARG A 188 15.70 -4.48 -5.79
CA ARG A 188 16.58 -4.41 -4.61
C ARG A 188 17.52 -3.20 -4.66
N GLN A 189 18.08 -2.90 -5.82
CA GLN A 189 18.94 -1.73 -6.01
C GLN A 189 18.18 -0.41 -5.85
N ILE A 190 17.01 -0.29 -6.49
CA ILE A 190 16.14 0.90 -6.42
C ILE A 190 15.74 1.19 -4.96
N LEU A 191 15.34 0.17 -4.21
CA LEU A 191 14.89 0.29 -2.83
C LEU A 191 16.02 0.21 -1.80
N LYS A 192 17.27 -0.01 -2.25
CA LYS A 192 18.47 -0.20 -1.40
C LYS A 192 18.26 -1.29 -0.34
N LEU A 193 17.69 -2.43 -0.75
CA LEU A 193 17.52 -3.57 0.13
C LEU A 193 18.84 -4.28 0.37
N LYS A 194 19.01 -4.90 1.55
CA LYS A 194 20.22 -5.57 1.94
C LYS A 194 20.56 -6.84 1.14
N GLY A 195 19.60 -7.41 0.39
CA GLY A 195 19.80 -8.60 -0.43
C GLY A 195 19.84 -9.92 0.35
N GLY A 196 19.84 -11.04 -0.39
CA GLY A 196 19.79 -12.38 0.18
C GLY A 196 21.04 -12.77 0.99
N ASP A 197 22.20 -12.30 0.57
CA ASP A 197 23.49 -12.62 1.22
C ASP A 197 23.65 -12.00 2.62
N ALA A 198 22.82 -11.00 2.94
CA ALA A 198 22.82 -10.29 4.22
C ALA A 198 21.65 -10.69 5.14
N VAL A 199 20.92 -11.74 4.82
CA VAL A 199 19.87 -12.32 5.67
C VAL A 199 20.28 -13.69 6.18
N HIS A 200 19.99 -13.96 7.46
CA HIS A 200 20.41 -15.17 8.15
C HIS A 200 19.19 -15.99 8.57
N PHE A 201 18.46 -16.52 7.60
CA PHE A 201 17.38 -17.50 7.82
C PHE A 201 17.33 -18.51 6.69
#